data_db1f0662288f45e16a43a363244e5d17
#
_entry.id   db1f0662288f45e16a43a363244e5d17
#
_cell.length_a   1.000
_cell.length_b   1.000
_cell.length_c   1.000
_cell.angle_alpha   90.00
_cell.angle_beta   90.00
_cell.angle_gamma   90.00
#
_symmetry.space_group_name_H-M   'P 1'
#
loop_
_entity.id
_entity.type
_entity.pdbx_description
1 polymer ?
#
loop_
_entity_poly.entity_id
_entity_poly.type
_entity_poly.pdbx_seq_one_letter_code
_entity_poly.pdbx_strand_id
1 'polypeptide(L)'
;SARHRREPQWVDSKKVTHLDFSNDQLVGVSASLIPFLEHDDATRALMGANMLRQSCPLISPSPAKVFTGMESAAAMSSGYILRAKGPGKIKSVSPQDADGGSQITIEYDKAQVLDETGKESKQHVLSLRRYARSNQSTVIDQKPVVRAGQRVKKHEILTDGPGIKNGELALGQNLTVALMSLDGYNFEDSIVVSERIAKLGLLDSVQIEKFECVARRTRLGEEIITADIPNEDDSLLANLTKDGIVRVGTEVGQGQLLVGKLTPKPEKERTPEEKLIWKIMNQKGSDMRNTSLRMPTGEHGVVIRVDTLSKEDSGVELRPGVLQKVDVYVAIKRRLTVGDKLAGRHGNKGVVSTILPEEDMPYLSDGTPVDVILNPLGVPSRMNIGQLMELHLGWASKHSGKRAKVPVFNGCSMETIQDELERNGLRRDGKSIVYDGRTGARLENDVVVGVMSIMKLNHLAEAKVHARSIG
;
A
#
# COMPACT_ATOMS: atom_id res chain seq x y z
N SER A 1 -6.26 -16.19 -43.12
CA SER A 1 -5.53 -14.97 -43.45
C SER A 1 -4.34 -14.81 -42.50
N ALA A 2 -3.23 -14.22 -42.95
CA ALA A 2 -2.09 -13.88 -42.14
C ALA A 2 -1.71 -12.39 -42.37
N ARG A 3 -1.13 -11.76 -41.37
CA ARG A 3 -0.63 -10.38 -41.51
C ARG A 3 0.76 -10.40 -42.14
N HIS A 4 0.89 -9.74 -43.31
CA HIS A 4 2.18 -9.57 -43.97
C HIS A 4 2.44 -8.06 -44.18
N ARG A 5 3.56 -7.52 -43.71
CA ARG A 5 3.91 -6.10 -43.79
C ARG A 5 2.81 -5.14 -43.28
N ARG A 6 2.12 -5.52 -42.16
CA ARG A 6 1.01 -4.81 -41.51
C ARG A 6 -0.36 -4.90 -42.18
N GLU A 7 -0.48 -5.57 -43.32
CA GLU A 7 -1.76 -5.78 -44.02
C GLU A 7 -2.25 -7.23 -43.90
N PRO A 8 -3.55 -7.47 -43.66
CA PRO A 8 -4.13 -8.81 -43.69
C PRO A 8 -4.19 -9.30 -45.14
N GLN A 9 -3.59 -10.48 -45.40
CA GLN A 9 -3.56 -11.11 -46.72
C GLN A 9 -3.88 -12.61 -46.61
N TRP A 10 -4.43 -13.20 -47.69
CA TRP A 10 -4.54 -14.62 -47.81
C TRP A 10 -3.17 -15.19 -48.23
N VAL A 11 -2.58 -16.02 -47.36
CA VAL A 11 -1.24 -16.59 -47.55
C VAL A 11 -1.34 -18.10 -47.37
N ASP A 12 -0.55 -18.84 -48.14
CA ASP A 12 -0.41 -20.29 -47.96
C ASP A 12 0.11 -20.57 -46.53
N SER A 13 -0.54 -21.57 -45.87
CA SER A 13 -0.19 -21.98 -44.50
C SER A 13 1.30 -22.29 -44.30
N LYS A 14 1.97 -22.82 -45.33
CA LYS A 14 3.40 -23.11 -45.34
C LYS A 14 4.31 -21.89 -45.26
N LYS A 15 3.79 -20.69 -45.59
CA LYS A 15 4.51 -19.44 -45.56
C LYS A 15 4.28 -18.67 -44.24
N VAL A 16 3.41 -19.16 -43.36
CA VAL A 16 3.16 -18.56 -42.05
C VAL A 16 4.31 -18.90 -41.15
N THR A 17 4.99 -17.89 -40.63
CA THR A 17 6.18 -18.03 -39.76
C THR A 17 5.84 -17.92 -38.27
N HIS A 18 4.76 -17.20 -37.93
CA HIS A 18 4.33 -16.97 -36.57
C HIS A 18 2.83 -17.22 -36.46
N LEU A 19 2.40 -17.76 -35.34
CA LEU A 19 1.02 -18.03 -35.01
C LEU A 19 0.71 -17.47 -33.64
N ASP A 20 -0.41 -16.75 -33.50
CA ASP A 20 -0.92 -16.35 -32.19
C ASP A 20 -1.44 -17.60 -31.48
N PHE A 21 -0.89 -17.86 -30.30
CA PHE A 21 -1.18 -19.07 -29.54
C PHE A 21 -2.46 -18.95 -28.73
N SER A 22 -2.71 -17.77 -28.14
CA SER A 22 -3.84 -17.52 -27.24
C SER A 22 -4.26 -16.05 -27.28
N ASN A 23 -5.54 -15.77 -27.00
CA ASN A 23 -6.05 -14.41 -26.84
C ASN A 23 -5.46 -13.69 -25.63
N ASP A 24 -4.92 -14.42 -24.65
CA ASP A 24 -4.28 -13.87 -23.45
C ASP A 24 -3.10 -12.96 -23.78
N GLN A 25 -2.48 -13.14 -24.95
CA GLN A 25 -1.37 -12.30 -25.43
C GLN A 25 -1.78 -10.84 -25.71
N LEU A 26 -3.10 -10.57 -25.84
CA LEU A 26 -3.61 -9.22 -26.09
C LEU A 26 -3.64 -8.34 -24.84
N VAL A 27 -3.56 -8.94 -23.66
CA VAL A 27 -3.69 -8.22 -22.38
C VAL A 27 -2.37 -8.17 -21.63
N GLY A 28 -2.08 -6.99 -21.02
CA GLY A 28 -0.94 -6.82 -20.14
C GLY A 28 -1.17 -7.44 -18.76
N VAL A 29 -0.11 -7.46 -17.94
CA VAL A 29 -0.13 -8.10 -16.61
C VAL A 29 -1.25 -7.55 -15.71
N SER A 30 -1.45 -6.23 -15.67
CA SER A 30 -2.50 -5.63 -14.82
C SER A 30 -3.91 -6.05 -15.25
N ALA A 31 -4.19 -6.09 -16.56
CA ALA A 31 -5.48 -6.51 -17.08
C ALA A 31 -5.70 -8.03 -16.88
N SER A 32 -4.64 -8.83 -16.95
CA SER A 32 -4.74 -10.29 -16.72
C SER A 32 -5.01 -10.68 -15.26
N LEU A 33 -5.01 -9.73 -14.34
CA LEU A 33 -5.41 -9.91 -12.93
C LEU A 33 -6.90 -9.65 -12.68
N ILE A 34 -7.65 -9.23 -13.70
CA ILE A 34 -9.09 -8.95 -13.62
C ILE A 34 -9.87 -10.24 -13.97
N PRO A 35 -10.55 -10.89 -13.03
CA PRO A 35 -11.39 -12.04 -13.36
C PRO A 35 -12.61 -11.57 -14.17
N PHE A 36 -13.10 -12.40 -15.11
CA PHE A 36 -14.21 -12.05 -15.99
C PHE A 36 -13.99 -10.77 -16.81
N LEU A 37 -12.73 -10.49 -17.19
CA LEU A 37 -12.37 -9.32 -17.99
C LEU A 37 -13.21 -9.21 -19.28
N GLU A 38 -13.51 -10.34 -19.91
CA GLU A 38 -14.29 -10.44 -21.14
C GLU A 38 -15.75 -9.98 -21.00
N HIS A 39 -16.25 -9.86 -19.75
CA HIS A 39 -17.59 -9.37 -19.43
C HIS A 39 -17.64 -7.91 -18.99
N ASP A 40 -16.51 -7.23 -19.01
CA ASP A 40 -16.40 -5.80 -18.66
C ASP A 40 -16.24 -4.96 -19.92
N ASP A 41 -16.81 -3.76 -19.92
CA ASP A 41 -16.52 -2.76 -20.96
C ASP A 41 -15.04 -2.42 -20.97
N ALA A 42 -14.48 -2.19 -22.16
CA ALA A 42 -13.05 -1.91 -22.35
C ALA A 42 -12.57 -0.69 -21.53
N THR A 43 -13.40 0.36 -21.43
CA THR A 43 -13.10 1.55 -20.65
C THR A 43 -12.97 1.23 -19.16
N ARG A 44 -13.86 0.37 -18.65
CA ARG A 44 -13.84 -0.04 -17.24
C ARG A 44 -12.72 -1.02 -16.93
N ALA A 45 -12.40 -1.91 -17.85
CA ALA A 45 -11.23 -2.79 -17.75
C ALA A 45 -9.92 -1.98 -17.67
N LEU A 46 -9.79 -0.93 -18.50
CA LEU A 46 -8.65 0.00 -18.44
C LEU A 46 -8.57 0.72 -17.08
N MET A 47 -9.71 1.21 -16.57
CA MET A 47 -9.75 1.84 -15.23
C MET A 47 -9.36 0.84 -14.13
N GLY A 48 -9.86 -0.40 -14.20
CA GLY A 48 -9.52 -1.47 -13.26
C GLY A 48 -8.03 -1.78 -13.26
N ALA A 49 -7.43 -1.96 -14.44
CA ALA A 49 -6.00 -2.19 -14.60
C ALA A 49 -5.15 -1.03 -14.04
N ASN A 50 -5.60 0.22 -14.22
CA ASN A 50 -4.94 1.40 -13.66
C ASN A 50 -5.04 1.44 -12.12
N MET A 51 -6.21 1.09 -11.55
CA MET A 51 -6.42 1.10 -10.11
C MET A 51 -5.65 0.00 -9.39
N LEU A 52 -5.46 -1.17 -10.00
CA LEU A 52 -4.57 -2.20 -9.47
C LEU A 52 -3.15 -1.67 -9.23
N ARG A 53 -2.65 -0.80 -10.10
CA ARG A 53 -1.33 -0.16 -9.95
C ARG A 53 -1.29 0.94 -8.89
N GLN A 54 -2.45 1.48 -8.48
CA GLN A 54 -2.59 2.53 -7.45
C GLN A 54 -3.00 1.99 -6.08
N SER A 55 -3.11 0.67 -5.94
CA SER A 55 -3.50 0.05 -4.68
C SER A 55 -2.42 0.23 -3.61
N CYS A 56 -2.85 0.49 -2.37
CA CYS A 56 -1.96 0.52 -1.22
C CYS A 56 -1.70 -0.91 -0.72
N PRO A 57 -0.45 -1.32 -0.52
CA PRO A 57 -0.15 -2.54 0.21
C PRO A 57 -0.75 -2.49 1.61
N LEU A 58 -1.59 -3.47 1.94
CA LEU A 58 -2.23 -3.56 3.25
C LEU A 58 -1.30 -4.22 4.27
N ILE A 59 -1.50 -3.93 5.56
CA ILE A 59 -0.75 -4.57 6.66
C ILE A 59 -1.06 -6.07 6.71
N SER A 60 -2.34 -6.42 6.52
CA SER A 60 -2.84 -7.80 6.54
C SER A 60 -3.63 -8.08 5.25
N PRO A 61 -2.96 -8.26 4.11
CA PRO A 61 -3.66 -8.54 2.86
C PRO A 61 -4.28 -9.93 2.84
N SER A 62 -5.32 -10.15 2.02
CA SER A 62 -5.96 -11.43 1.82
C SER A 62 -5.97 -11.83 0.35
N PRO A 63 -5.46 -13.02 -0.02
CA PRO A 63 -5.59 -13.51 -1.39
C PRO A 63 -7.05 -13.54 -1.82
N ALA A 64 -7.32 -13.08 -3.05
CA ALA A 64 -8.69 -13.00 -3.56
C ALA A 64 -9.36 -14.38 -3.60
N LYS A 65 -10.66 -14.44 -3.25
CA LYS A 65 -11.47 -15.68 -3.35
C LYS A 65 -11.66 -16.09 -4.80
N VAL A 66 -11.87 -15.12 -5.68
CA VAL A 66 -11.94 -15.31 -7.14
C VAL A 66 -10.65 -14.73 -7.74
N PHE A 67 -9.88 -15.53 -8.43
CA PHE A 67 -8.55 -15.16 -8.93
C PHE A 67 -8.31 -15.71 -10.34
N THR A 68 -7.40 -15.10 -11.09
CA THR A 68 -7.13 -15.47 -12.48
C THR A 68 -6.08 -16.57 -12.63
N GLY A 69 -5.21 -16.71 -11.65
CA GLY A 69 -4.02 -17.59 -11.69
C GLY A 69 -2.75 -16.86 -12.11
N MET A 70 -2.84 -15.59 -12.52
CA MET A 70 -1.68 -14.74 -12.82
C MET A 70 -1.06 -14.13 -11.55
N GLU A 71 -1.74 -14.15 -10.42
CA GLU A 71 -1.33 -13.52 -9.16
C GLU A 71 0.01 -14.06 -8.67
N SER A 72 0.24 -15.37 -8.75
CA SER A 72 1.51 -15.98 -8.36
C SER A 72 2.64 -15.64 -9.33
N ALA A 73 2.36 -15.64 -10.65
CA ALA A 73 3.34 -15.27 -11.66
C ALA A 73 3.74 -13.80 -11.54
N ALA A 74 2.77 -12.90 -11.33
CA ALA A 74 3.01 -11.48 -11.12
C ALA A 74 3.84 -11.23 -9.84
N ALA A 75 3.51 -11.91 -8.73
CA ALA A 75 4.24 -11.81 -7.48
C ALA A 75 5.69 -12.30 -7.62
N MET A 76 5.90 -13.44 -8.28
CA MET A 76 7.24 -14.00 -8.51
C MET A 76 8.11 -13.12 -9.41
N SER A 77 7.50 -12.43 -10.39
CA SER A 77 8.21 -11.55 -11.33
C SER A 77 8.45 -10.15 -10.77
N SER A 78 7.81 -9.77 -9.65
CA SER A 78 7.91 -8.43 -9.06
C SER A 78 9.29 -8.07 -8.51
N GLY A 79 10.13 -9.05 -8.22
CA GLY A 79 11.42 -8.86 -7.55
C GLY A 79 11.32 -8.62 -6.03
N TYR A 80 10.11 -8.60 -5.46
CA TYR A 80 9.91 -8.48 -4.00
C TYR A 80 9.97 -9.82 -3.28
N ILE A 81 9.72 -10.92 -3.99
CA ILE A 81 9.83 -12.28 -3.45
C ILE A 81 11.26 -12.78 -3.63
N LEU A 82 11.89 -13.16 -2.53
CA LEU A 82 13.17 -13.86 -2.54
C LEU A 82 12.90 -15.38 -2.56
N ARG A 83 13.66 -16.07 -3.39
CA ARG A 83 13.55 -17.54 -3.57
C ARG A 83 14.87 -18.23 -3.37
N ALA A 84 14.84 -19.45 -2.86
CA ALA A 84 16.02 -20.29 -2.73
C ALA A 84 16.59 -20.65 -4.12
N LYS A 85 17.89 -20.45 -4.32
CA LYS A 85 18.59 -20.80 -5.58
C LYS A 85 18.79 -22.31 -5.74
N GLY A 86 18.82 -23.03 -4.63
CA GLY A 86 18.99 -24.49 -4.59
C GLY A 86 18.40 -25.11 -3.32
N PRO A 87 18.44 -26.44 -3.21
CA PRO A 87 18.04 -27.10 -1.97
C PRO A 87 19.07 -26.83 -0.87
N GLY A 88 18.59 -26.63 0.37
CA GLY A 88 19.45 -26.29 1.48
C GLY A 88 18.69 -26.18 2.80
N LYS A 89 19.34 -25.62 3.80
CA LYS A 89 18.80 -25.39 5.15
C LYS A 89 18.93 -23.92 5.54
N ILE A 90 17.90 -23.35 6.11
CA ILE A 90 17.94 -22.01 6.71
C ILE A 90 18.79 -22.07 7.98
N LYS A 91 19.90 -21.36 8.00
CA LYS A 91 20.81 -21.31 9.15
C LYS A 91 20.31 -20.34 10.20
N SER A 92 19.96 -19.14 9.78
CA SER A 92 19.41 -18.10 10.67
C SER A 92 18.47 -17.18 9.93
N VAL A 93 17.54 -16.61 10.66
CA VAL A 93 16.69 -15.47 10.25
C VAL A 93 16.92 -14.42 11.32
N SER A 94 17.69 -13.39 11.02
CA SER A 94 17.91 -12.29 11.96
C SER A 94 16.73 -11.35 11.97
N PRO A 95 16.30 -10.92 13.16
CA PRO A 95 15.37 -9.79 13.28
C PRO A 95 16.04 -8.52 12.73
N GLN A 96 15.27 -7.47 12.62
CA GLN A 96 15.76 -6.17 12.21
C GLN A 96 16.89 -5.70 13.15
N ASP A 97 18.09 -5.47 12.61
CA ASP A 97 19.20 -4.88 13.34
C ASP A 97 18.96 -3.38 13.59
N ALA A 98 19.77 -2.75 14.44
CA ALA A 98 19.70 -1.31 14.73
C ALA A 98 19.76 -0.44 13.47
N ASP A 99 20.41 -0.91 12.41
CA ASP A 99 20.51 -0.28 11.10
C ASP A 99 19.33 -0.61 10.16
N GLY A 100 18.27 -1.25 10.66
CA GLY A 100 17.09 -1.62 9.88
C GLY A 100 17.27 -2.84 8.97
N GLY A 101 18.42 -3.51 9.02
CA GLY A 101 18.73 -4.70 8.23
C GLY A 101 18.11 -5.96 8.86
N SER A 102 17.39 -6.72 8.06
CA SER A 102 17.01 -8.10 8.40
C SER A 102 17.63 -9.03 7.36
N GLN A 103 18.11 -10.19 7.77
CA GLN A 103 18.85 -11.08 6.89
C GLN A 103 18.37 -12.53 7.04
N ILE A 104 18.36 -13.26 5.93
CA ILE A 104 18.17 -14.70 5.92
C ILE A 104 19.50 -15.34 5.46
N THR A 105 20.07 -16.18 6.30
CA THR A 105 21.26 -16.95 5.93
C THR A 105 20.85 -18.37 5.57
N ILE A 106 21.20 -18.80 4.36
CA ILE A 106 20.93 -20.13 3.81
C ILE A 106 22.23 -20.86 3.59
N GLU A 107 22.27 -22.14 3.96
CA GLU A 107 23.34 -23.06 3.65
C GLU A 107 22.82 -24.08 2.61
N TYR A 108 23.31 -23.99 1.37
CA TYR A 108 22.91 -24.87 0.29
C TYR A 108 23.67 -26.21 0.34
N ASP A 109 23.03 -27.29 -0.08
CA ASP A 109 23.63 -28.63 -0.15
C ASP A 109 24.84 -28.65 -1.13
N LYS A 110 24.77 -27.81 -2.20
CA LYS A 110 25.87 -27.60 -3.17
C LYS A 110 26.16 -26.10 -3.28
N ALA A 111 27.39 -25.76 -3.68
CA ALA A 111 27.74 -24.38 -3.98
C ALA A 111 26.84 -23.84 -5.11
N GLN A 112 26.16 -22.71 -4.86
CA GLN A 112 25.12 -22.15 -5.74
C GLN A 112 25.26 -20.64 -5.92
N VAL A 113 26.16 -20.00 -5.19
CA VAL A 113 26.28 -18.54 -5.11
C VAL A 113 27.76 -18.18 -5.10
N LEU A 114 28.11 -17.07 -5.73
CA LEU A 114 29.43 -16.47 -5.60
C LEU A 114 29.44 -15.64 -4.29
N ASP A 115 30.49 -15.77 -3.49
CA ASP A 115 30.73 -14.91 -2.34
C ASP A 115 31.26 -13.53 -2.78
N GLU A 116 31.50 -12.62 -1.84
CA GLU A 116 32.03 -11.28 -2.09
C GLU A 116 33.41 -11.31 -2.79
N THR A 117 34.13 -12.43 -2.71
CA THR A 117 35.42 -12.64 -3.36
C THR A 117 35.31 -13.30 -4.73
N GLY A 118 34.10 -13.60 -5.21
CA GLY A 118 33.84 -14.26 -6.49
C GLY A 118 34.06 -15.79 -6.48
N LYS A 119 34.19 -16.41 -5.29
CA LYS A 119 34.30 -17.86 -5.16
C LYS A 119 32.93 -18.51 -4.93
N GLU A 120 32.79 -19.73 -5.43
CA GLU A 120 31.59 -20.52 -5.19
C GLU A 120 31.40 -20.82 -3.69
N SER A 121 30.28 -20.40 -3.12
CA SER A 121 29.93 -20.59 -1.72
C SER A 121 28.64 -21.41 -1.58
N LYS A 122 28.58 -22.19 -0.50
CA LYS A 122 27.36 -22.87 -0.06
C LYS A 122 26.49 -21.95 0.80
N GLN A 123 27.08 -20.93 1.42
CA GLN A 123 26.38 -19.99 2.26
C GLN A 123 25.95 -18.77 1.45
N HIS A 124 24.67 -18.40 1.60
CA HIS A 124 24.10 -17.20 0.97
C HIS A 124 23.40 -16.36 2.03
N VAL A 125 23.83 -15.13 2.15
CA VAL A 125 23.19 -14.12 3.01
C VAL A 125 22.30 -13.25 2.14
N LEU A 126 21.00 -13.24 2.44
CA LEU A 126 20.00 -12.45 1.74
C LEU A 126 19.57 -11.29 2.65
N SER A 127 19.89 -10.07 2.26
CA SER A 127 19.43 -8.86 2.93
C SER A 127 17.99 -8.54 2.54
N LEU A 128 17.13 -8.28 3.52
CA LEU A 128 15.73 -7.97 3.34
C LEU A 128 15.50 -6.47 3.40
N ARG A 129 14.66 -5.97 2.50
CA ARG A 129 14.18 -4.58 2.56
C ARG A 129 13.04 -4.50 3.55
N ARG A 130 13.31 -3.93 4.73
CA ARG A 130 12.30 -3.72 5.77
C ARG A 130 11.96 -2.24 5.87
N TYR A 131 10.67 -1.91 5.88
CA TYR A 131 10.16 -0.54 6.00
C TYR A 131 10.83 0.47 5.06
N ALA A 132 11.16 0.07 3.84
CA ALA A 132 11.70 0.97 2.84
C ALA A 132 10.56 1.76 2.15
N ARG A 133 10.84 3.00 1.79
CA ARG A 133 9.90 3.86 1.09
C ARG A 133 9.91 3.57 -0.42
N SER A 134 8.72 3.37 -1.01
CA SER A 134 8.55 3.35 -2.46
C SER A 134 8.48 4.77 -3.03
N ASN A 135 8.51 4.91 -4.37
CA ASN A 135 8.34 6.20 -5.03
C ASN A 135 6.95 6.84 -4.78
N GLN A 136 5.97 6.06 -4.37
CA GLN A 136 4.60 6.51 -4.05
C GLN A 136 4.33 6.60 -2.54
N SER A 137 5.37 6.69 -1.74
CA SER A 137 5.32 6.71 -0.25
C SER A 137 4.73 5.44 0.38
N THR A 138 4.47 4.39 -0.37
CA THR A 138 4.00 3.13 0.18
C THR A 138 5.15 2.34 0.80
N VAL A 139 4.83 1.49 1.78
CA VAL A 139 5.83 0.67 2.47
C VAL A 139 6.30 -0.50 1.60
N ILE A 140 7.60 -0.70 1.53
CA ILE A 140 8.24 -1.92 1.03
C ILE A 140 8.72 -2.70 2.25
N ASP A 141 8.07 -3.82 2.54
CA ASP A 141 8.41 -4.66 3.68
C ASP A 141 8.45 -6.13 3.24
N GLN A 142 9.66 -6.69 3.17
CA GLN A 142 9.87 -8.10 2.85
C GLN A 142 9.85 -8.92 4.14
N LYS A 143 8.78 -9.66 4.36
CA LYS A 143 8.58 -10.47 5.57
C LYS A 143 9.10 -11.89 5.33
N PRO A 144 9.99 -12.43 6.18
CA PRO A 144 10.41 -13.82 6.08
C PRO A 144 9.23 -14.76 6.34
N VAL A 145 9.04 -15.76 5.48
CA VAL A 145 8.03 -16.82 5.62
C VAL A 145 8.65 -18.10 6.21
N VAL A 146 9.96 -18.19 6.14
CA VAL A 146 10.74 -19.35 6.59
C VAL A 146 11.27 -19.17 8.01
N ARG A 147 11.57 -20.28 8.67
CA ARG A 147 12.12 -20.30 10.04
C ARG A 147 13.54 -20.89 10.05
N ALA A 148 14.34 -20.48 11.02
CA ALA A 148 15.66 -21.08 11.25
C ALA A 148 15.54 -22.61 11.44
N GLY A 149 16.45 -23.36 10.82
CA GLY A 149 16.42 -24.83 10.82
C GLY A 149 15.55 -25.48 9.76
N GLN A 150 14.69 -24.73 9.06
CA GLN A 150 13.81 -25.26 8.01
C GLN A 150 14.64 -25.68 6.77
N ARG A 151 14.33 -26.86 6.19
CA ARG A 151 14.84 -27.24 4.86
C ARG A 151 13.99 -26.60 3.77
N VAL A 152 14.66 -26.10 2.74
CA VAL A 152 14.04 -25.48 1.58
C VAL A 152 14.44 -26.16 0.29
N LYS A 153 13.52 -26.19 -0.67
CA LYS A 153 13.73 -26.70 -2.02
C LYS A 153 14.19 -25.59 -2.96
N LYS A 154 14.70 -25.95 -4.11
CA LYS A 154 14.99 -25.00 -5.18
C LYS A 154 13.71 -24.24 -5.56
N HIS A 155 13.81 -22.91 -5.69
CA HIS A 155 12.71 -21.98 -6.00
C HIS A 155 11.64 -21.84 -4.92
N GLU A 156 11.82 -22.42 -3.74
CA GLU A 156 10.92 -22.20 -2.62
C GLU A 156 10.95 -20.74 -2.16
N ILE A 157 9.80 -20.21 -1.81
CA ILE A 157 9.60 -18.82 -1.40
C ILE A 157 10.15 -18.62 0.00
N LEU A 158 11.00 -17.61 0.17
CA LEU A 158 11.64 -17.29 1.44
C LEU A 158 11.00 -16.07 2.11
N THR A 159 10.48 -15.14 1.30
CA THR A 159 9.87 -13.90 1.79
C THR A 159 8.62 -13.57 1.03
N ASP A 160 7.64 -13.01 1.73
CA ASP A 160 6.56 -12.25 1.12
C ASP A 160 6.94 -10.77 1.03
N GLY A 161 6.42 -10.08 0.02
CA GLY A 161 6.64 -8.67 -0.23
C GLY A 161 5.39 -7.81 0.06
N PRO A 162 5.44 -6.50 -0.27
CA PRO A 162 4.29 -5.62 -0.14
C PRO A 162 3.13 -6.08 -1.03
N GLY A 163 1.93 -6.20 -0.48
CA GLY A 163 0.76 -6.71 -1.21
C GLY A 163 0.90 -8.14 -1.72
N ILE A 164 1.73 -8.95 -1.07
CA ILE A 164 1.94 -10.37 -1.39
C ILE A 164 1.71 -11.18 -0.12
N LYS A 165 0.99 -12.29 -0.26
CA LYS A 165 0.77 -13.25 0.82
C LYS A 165 0.88 -14.67 0.30
N ASN A 166 1.69 -15.48 0.96
CA ASN A 166 1.98 -16.86 0.56
C ASN A 166 2.47 -16.98 -0.91
N GLY A 167 3.24 -16.00 -1.38
CA GLY A 167 3.76 -15.98 -2.75
C GLY A 167 2.75 -15.60 -3.84
N GLU A 168 1.56 -15.16 -3.47
CA GLU A 168 0.53 -14.67 -4.39
C GLU A 168 0.26 -13.18 -4.16
N LEU A 169 -0.06 -12.47 -5.23
CA LEU A 169 -0.47 -11.07 -5.17
C LEU A 169 -1.81 -10.95 -4.44
N ALA A 170 -1.83 -10.13 -3.39
CA ALA A 170 -2.99 -9.88 -2.53
C ALA A 170 -3.07 -8.36 -2.28
N LEU A 171 -3.77 -7.63 -3.17
CA LEU A 171 -3.83 -6.17 -3.14
C LEU A 171 -5.00 -5.62 -2.33
N GLY A 172 -5.90 -6.48 -1.87
CA GLY A 172 -7.11 -6.08 -1.16
C GLY A 172 -7.56 -7.08 -0.10
N GLN A 173 -8.84 -6.92 0.28
CA GLN A 173 -9.56 -7.78 1.22
C GLN A 173 -10.81 -8.36 0.57
N ASN A 174 -11.14 -9.59 0.94
CA ASN A 174 -12.40 -10.20 0.55
C ASN A 174 -13.51 -9.74 1.50
N LEU A 175 -14.36 -8.83 1.05
CA LEU A 175 -15.41 -8.22 1.86
C LEU A 175 -16.78 -8.71 1.41
N THR A 176 -17.71 -8.84 2.38
CA THR A 176 -19.11 -9.12 2.10
C THR A 176 -19.79 -7.85 1.63
N VAL A 177 -20.28 -7.85 0.39
CA VAL A 177 -20.84 -6.69 -0.27
C VAL A 177 -22.32 -6.90 -0.53
N ALA A 178 -23.15 -5.92 -0.20
CA ALA A 178 -24.54 -5.84 -0.61
C ALA A 178 -24.74 -4.77 -1.68
N LEU A 179 -25.50 -5.09 -2.73
CA LEU A 179 -25.88 -4.13 -3.76
C LEU A 179 -27.28 -3.61 -3.47
N MET A 180 -27.36 -2.48 -2.77
CA MET A 180 -28.60 -1.84 -2.39
C MET A 180 -28.41 -0.34 -2.20
N SER A 181 -29.47 0.45 -2.30
CA SER A 181 -29.47 1.84 -1.86
C SER A 181 -29.68 1.89 -0.35
N LEU A 182 -28.95 2.76 0.35
CA LEU A 182 -29.11 2.99 1.78
C LEU A 182 -29.25 4.48 2.07
N ASP A 183 -30.47 4.97 2.20
CA ASP A 183 -30.83 6.34 2.62
C ASP A 183 -30.08 7.48 1.90
N GLY A 184 -29.58 7.21 0.68
CA GLY A 184 -28.77 8.16 -0.08
C GLY A 184 -27.29 8.24 0.32
N TYR A 185 -26.85 7.55 1.36
CA TYR A 185 -25.44 7.55 1.78
C TYR A 185 -24.49 6.97 0.74
N ASN A 186 -25.00 6.12 -0.16
CA ASN A 186 -24.23 5.57 -1.29
C ASN A 186 -24.71 6.12 -2.65
N PHE A 187 -25.21 7.36 -2.65
CA PHE A 187 -25.56 8.07 -3.88
C PHE A 187 -24.35 8.20 -4.80
N GLU A 188 -24.57 8.00 -6.10
CA GLU A 188 -23.51 7.94 -7.12
C GLU A 188 -22.46 6.85 -6.79
N ASP A 189 -21.18 7.20 -6.67
CA ASP A 189 -20.06 6.31 -6.39
C ASP A 189 -19.65 6.29 -4.92
N SER A 190 -20.55 6.72 -4.03
CA SER A 190 -20.29 6.70 -2.59
C SER A 190 -20.42 5.28 -2.04
N ILE A 191 -19.61 4.97 -1.06
CA ILE A 191 -19.50 3.64 -0.44
C ILE A 191 -19.82 3.77 1.05
N VAL A 192 -20.74 2.95 1.55
CA VAL A 192 -20.96 2.79 2.97
C VAL A 192 -20.16 1.59 3.47
N VAL A 193 -19.46 1.77 4.57
CA VAL A 193 -18.52 0.77 5.12
C VAL A 193 -18.88 0.48 6.57
N SER A 194 -18.81 -0.78 6.98
CA SER A 194 -18.97 -1.20 8.36
C SER A 194 -17.76 -0.81 9.21
N GLU A 195 -18.01 -0.32 10.44
CA GLU A 195 -16.98 -0.02 11.43
C GLU A 195 -16.12 -1.26 11.77
N ARG A 196 -16.65 -2.47 11.58
CA ARG A 196 -15.90 -3.73 11.72
C ARG A 196 -14.59 -3.70 10.91
N ILE A 197 -14.62 -3.16 9.68
CA ILE A 197 -13.43 -3.07 8.82
C ILE A 197 -12.38 -2.17 9.46
N ALA A 198 -12.79 -1.04 10.03
CA ALA A 198 -11.89 -0.10 10.68
C ALA A 198 -11.39 -0.66 12.04
N LYS A 199 -12.25 -1.28 12.84
CA LYS A 199 -11.90 -1.91 14.13
C LYS A 199 -10.89 -3.04 13.96
N LEU A 200 -11.08 -3.90 12.96
CA LEU A 200 -10.17 -5.01 12.67
C LEU A 200 -8.94 -4.59 11.85
N GLY A 201 -8.89 -3.35 11.38
CA GLY A 201 -7.79 -2.85 10.56
C GLY A 201 -7.62 -3.59 9.23
N LEU A 202 -8.71 -4.08 8.62
CA LEU A 202 -8.65 -4.92 7.42
C LEU A 202 -8.08 -4.16 6.21
N LEU A 203 -8.33 -2.86 6.13
CA LEU A 203 -7.83 -1.97 5.07
C LEU A 203 -6.76 -0.99 5.57
N ASP A 204 -6.12 -1.28 6.70
CA ASP A 204 -5.02 -0.46 7.21
C ASP A 204 -3.79 -0.61 6.31
N SER A 205 -3.12 0.52 6.07
CA SER A 205 -1.90 0.61 5.29
C SER A 205 -0.85 1.42 6.04
N VAL A 206 0.41 1.32 5.62
CA VAL A 206 1.51 2.15 6.13
C VAL A 206 2.05 2.98 4.99
N GLN A 207 2.17 4.29 5.23
CA GLN A 207 2.89 5.21 4.38
C GLN A 207 4.20 5.61 5.05
N ILE A 208 5.25 5.78 4.25
CA ILE A 208 6.53 6.28 4.72
C ILE A 208 6.74 7.65 4.12
N GLU A 209 6.64 8.67 4.95
CA GLU A 209 6.91 10.04 4.54
C GLU A 209 8.36 10.41 4.82
N LYS A 210 8.93 11.17 3.89
CA LYS A 210 10.30 11.65 3.98
C LYS A 210 10.29 13.15 4.26
N PHE A 211 10.86 13.55 5.38
CA PHE A 211 11.04 14.93 5.76
C PHE A 211 12.50 15.31 5.59
N GLU A 212 12.77 16.31 4.77
CA GLU A 212 14.12 16.75 4.43
C GLU A 212 14.46 18.06 5.13
N CYS A 213 15.58 18.08 5.86
CA CYS A 213 16.17 19.29 6.43
C CYS A 213 17.55 19.50 5.82
N VAL A 214 17.79 20.72 5.33
CA VAL A 214 19.07 21.09 4.70
C VAL A 214 19.64 22.28 5.43
N ALA A 215 20.88 22.17 5.93
CA ALA A 215 21.67 23.28 6.43
C ALA A 215 22.56 23.82 5.30
N ARG A 216 22.47 25.12 5.05
CA ARG A 216 23.14 25.80 3.94
C ARG A 216 24.06 26.90 4.45
N ARG A 217 25.08 27.19 3.67
CA ARG A 217 25.86 28.42 3.84
C ARG A 217 25.09 29.58 3.21
N THR A 218 24.62 30.52 4.03
CA THR A 218 23.91 31.73 3.59
C THR A 218 24.89 32.92 3.57
N ARG A 219 24.46 34.04 2.94
CA ARG A 219 25.27 35.27 2.96
C ARG A 219 25.45 35.88 4.36
N LEU A 220 24.58 35.53 5.30
CA LEU A 220 24.58 36.03 6.69
C LEU A 220 25.35 35.12 7.64
N GLY A 221 25.77 33.96 7.20
CA GLY A 221 26.46 32.95 7.99
C GLY A 221 25.96 31.52 7.64
N GLU A 222 26.46 30.56 8.37
CA GLU A 222 26.12 29.16 8.17
C GLU A 222 24.89 28.79 9.02
N GLU A 223 23.97 27.99 8.43
CA GLU A 223 22.91 27.34 9.17
C GLU A 223 23.50 26.18 9.96
N ILE A 224 23.01 25.95 11.18
CA ILE A 224 23.54 24.95 12.10
C ILE A 224 22.42 24.00 12.52
N ILE A 225 22.70 22.69 12.46
CA ILE A 225 21.82 21.66 13.04
C ILE A 225 22.32 21.39 14.46
N THR A 226 21.45 21.58 15.47
CA THR A 226 21.78 21.45 16.87
C THR A 226 20.58 21.10 17.72
N ALA A 227 20.84 20.47 18.89
CA ALA A 227 19.83 20.25 19.92
C ALA A 227 19.61 21.48 20.81
N ASP A 228 20.56 22.41 20.84
CA ASP A 228 20.48 23.62 21.64
C ASP A 228 19.66 24.67 20.88
N ILE A 229 18.36 24.67 21.13
CA ILE A 229 17.40 25.55 20.46
C ILE A 229 16.83 26.51 21.51
N PRO A 230 17.09 27.82 21.40
CA PRO A 230 16.59 28.78 22.35
C PRO A 230 15.07 28.89 22.35
N ASN A 231 14.46 29.05 23.52
CA ASN A 231 13.02 29.24 23.75
C ASN A 231 12.14 28.05 23.32
N GLU A 232 12.64 26.81 23.38
CA GLU A 232 11.88 25.59 23.19
C GLU A 232 11.71 24.86 24.52
N ASP A 233 10.59 24.13 24.64
CA ASP A 233 10.32 23.31 25.82
C ASP A 233 11.25 22.10 25.87
N ASP A 234 11.79 21.79 27.03
CA ASP A 234 12.67 20.63 27.25
C ASP A 234 12.01 19.31 26.87
N SER A 235 10.70 19.23 26.98
CA SER A 235 9.90 18.05 26.56
C SER A 235 9.99 17.78 25.07
N LEU A 236 10.08 18.81 24.24
CA LEU A 236 10.22 18.70 22.78
C LEU A 236 11.67 18.35 22.39
N LEU A 237 12.63 18.77 23.18
CA LEU A 237 14.05 18.50 22.96
C LEU A 237 14.46 17.09 23.42
N ALA A 238 13.74 16.48 24.36
CA ALA A 238 14.05 15.18 24.95
C ALA A 238 14.21 14.03 23.92
N ASN A 239 13.49 14.14 22.79
CA ASN A 239 13.50 13.14 21.72
C ASN A 239 14.66 13.32 20.73
N LEU A 240 15.42 14.40 20.83
CA LEU A 240 16.56 14.68 19.97
C LEU A 240 17.85 14.01 20.49
N THR A 241 18.73 13.70 19.56
CA THR A 241 20.13 13.35 19.87
C THR A 241 20.92 14.62 20.17
N LYS A 242 22.17 14.48 20.65
CA LYS A 242 23.08 15.61 20.86
C LYS A 242 23.31 16.43 19.58
N ASP A 243 23.16 15.79 18.41
CA ASP A 243 23.34 16.43 17.10
C ASP A 243 22.05 17.13 16.62
N GLY A 244 21.01 17.22 17.46
CA GLY A 244 19.76 17.90 17.12
C GLY A 244 18.84 17.12 16.19
N ILE A 245 18.99 15.81 16.09
CA ILE A 245 18.21 14.94 15.20
C ILE A 245 17.37 13.99 16.04
N VAL A 246 16.11 13.75 15.63
CA VAL A 246 15.20 12.83 16.31
C VAL A 246 15.76 11.40 16.32
N ARG A 247 15.55 10.66 17.41
CA ARG A 247 16.02 9.27 17.54
C ARG A 247 15.12 8.32 16.74
N VAL A 248 15.73 7.32 16.12
CA VAL A 248 15.01 6.22 15.47
C VAL A 248 14.19 5.47 16.52
N GLY A 249 12.95 5.08 16.17
CA GLY A 249 12.01 4.44 17.08
C GLY A 249 11.15 5.40 17.90
N THR A 250 11.38 6.70 17.82
CA THR A 250 10.57 7.70 18.54
C THR A 250 9.21 7.86 17.86
N GLU A 251 8.15 7.86 18.63
CA GLU A 251 6.82 8.26 18.18
C GLU A 251 6.76 9.80 18.13
N VAL A 252 6.38 10.34 16.97
CA VAL A 252 6.33 11.78 16.72
C VAL A 252 4.92 12.17 16.29
N GLY A 253 4.42 13.24 16.91
CA GLY A 253 3.12 13.81 16.60
C GLY A 253 3.23 15.26 16.14
N GLN A 254 2.10 15.88 15.89
CA GLN A 254 1.97 17.24 15.42
C GLN A 254 2.85 18.23 16.18
N GLY A 255 3.65 19.03 15.47
CA GLY A 255 4.47 20.08 16.02
C GLY A 255 5.75 19.63 16.71
N GLN A 256 5.95 18.33 16.96
CA GLN A 256 7.19 17.80 17.54
C GLN A 256 8.38 18.00 16.60
N LEU A 257 9.54 18.20 17.19
CA LEU A 257 10.78 18.44 16.47
C LEU A 257 11.32 17.16 15.83
N LEU A 258 11.58 17.22 14.53
CA LEU A 258 12.28 16.17 13.78
C LEU A 258 13.77 16.48 13.67
N VAL A 259 14.11 17.74 13.35
CA VAL A 259 15.49 18.22 13.25
C VAL A 259 15.55 19.64 13.79
N GLY A 260 16.41 19.88 14.78
CA GLY A 260 16.70 21.19 15.31
C GLY A 260 17.62 21.96 14.37
N LYS A 261 17.17 23.12 13.87
CA LYS A 261 17.96 23.96 12.97
C LYS A 261 17.87 25.44 13.35
N LEU A 262 19.00 26.08 13.32
CA LEU A 262 19.14 27.51 13.55
C LEU A 262 19.69 28.20 12.28
N THR A 263 19.05 29.31 11.90
CA THR A 263 19.43 30.13 10.75
C THR A 263 19.81 31.54 11.21
N PRO A 264 20.89 32.16 10.68
CA PRO A 264 21.26 33.54 11.01
C PRO A 264 20.16 34.54 10.69
N LYS A 265 19.87 35.47 11.63
CA LYS A 265 18.86 36.53 11.44
C LYS A 265 19.39 37.65 10.56
N PRO A 266 18.64 38.17 9.58
CA PRO A 266 18.96 39.40 8.89
C PRO A 266 18.81 40.61 9.85
N GLU A 267 19.64 41.65 9.69
CA GLU A 267 19.62 42.86 10.55
C GLU A 267 18.24 43.54 10.65
N LYS A 268 17.40 43.38 9.63
CA LYS A 268 16.04 43.94 9.58
C LYS A 268 15.04 43.28 10.52
N GLU A 269 15.29 42.03 10.93
CA GLU A 269 14.42 41.28 11.84
C GLU A 269 14.77 41.42 13.32
N ARG A 270 15.83 42.21 13.65
CA ARG A 270 16.20 42.46 15.03
C ARG A 270 15.28 43.51 15.63
N THR A 271 14.80 43.26 16.85
CA THR A 271 14.02 44.25 17.59
C THR A 271 14.89 45.46 17.96
N PRO A 272 14.30 46.64 18.19
CA PRO A 272 15.08 47.82 18.65
C PRO A 272 15.91 47.56 19.91
N GLU A 273 15.37 46.74 20.81
CA GLU A 273 16.02 46.35 22.07
C GLU A 273 17.22 45.39 21.80
N GLU A 274 17.06 44.40 20.94
CA GLU A 274 18.17 43.54 20.52
C GLU A 274 19.28 44.31 19.81
N LYS A 275 18.96 45.33 19.00
CA LYS A 275 19.95 46.21 18.37
C LYS A 275 20.69 47.05 19.40
N LEU A 276 20.02 47.49 20.47
CA LEU A 276 20.62 48.29 21.55
C LEU A 276 21.57 47.43 22.40
N ILE A 277 21.12 46.23 22.80
CA ILE A 277 21.92 45.25 23.55
C ILE A 277 23.18 44.86 22.77
N TRP A 278 23.02 44.59 21.46
CA TRP A 278 24.15 44.26 20.58
C TRP A 278 25.20 45.37 20.50
N LYS A 279 24.74 46.65 20.44
CA LYS A 279 25.65 47.82 20.45
C LYS A 279 26.36 48.03 21.77
N ILE A 280 25.71 47.78 22.90
CA ILE A 280 26.25 48.08 24.25
C ILE A 280 27.14 46.95 24.75
N MET A 281 26.80 45.71 24.53
CA MET A 281 27.48 44.58 25.16
C MET A 281 28.54 43.91 24.29
N ASN A 282 28.64 44.27 23.00
CA ASN A 282 29.49 43.57 22.03
C ASN A 282 29.38 42.04 22.13
N GLN A 283 28.29 41.56 22.80
CA GLN A 283 27.94 40.15 22.96
C GLN A 283 27.01 39.78 21.82
N LYS A 284 27.32 38.70 21.12
CA LYS A 284 26.45 38.02 20.20
C LYS A 284 25.18 37.57 20.95
N GLY A 285 24.21 38.48 21.11
CA GLY A 285 22.85 38.09 21.41
C GLY A 285 22.42 37.12 20.32
N SER A 286 21.46 36.24 20.55
CA SER A 286 21.16 35.12 19.64
C SER A 286 20.84 35.65 18.23
N ASP A 287 21.88 35.79 17.41
CA ASP A 287 21.79 36.19 16.00
C ASP A 287 21.11 35.11 15.14
N MET A 288 20.54 34.10 15.79
CA MET A 288 19.98 32.94 15.18
C MET A 288 18.45 32.89 15.36
N ARG A 289 17.77 32.47 14.29
CA ARG A 289 16.33 32.21 14.28
C ARG A 289 16.11 30.72 14.25
N ASN A 290 15.14 30.23 15.03
CA ASN A 290 14.69 28.84 14.98
C ASN A 290 13.97 28.55 13.65
N THR A 291 14.55 27.66 12.86
CA THR A 291 14.01 27.16 11.59
C THR A 291 13.96 25.63 11.58
N SER A 292 13.78 25.06 12.76
CA SER A 292 13.73 23.62 12.96
C SER A 292 12.62 22.97 12.14
N LEU A 293 12.91 21.77 11.64
CA LEU A 293 11.92 20.93 10.96
C LEU A 293 11.03 20.27 12.01
N ARG A 294 9.72 20.47 11.84
CA ARG A 294 8.71 19.91 12.74
C ARG A 294 7.77 18.97 11.98
N MET A 295 7.18 18.04 12.71
CA MET A 295 6.11 17.22 12.17
C MET A 295 4.91 18.09 11.78
N PRO A 296 4.37 17.97 10.55
CA PRO A 296 3.23 18.77 10.10
C PRO A 296 1.97 18.55 10.94
N THR A 297 1.07 19.53 10.87
CA THR A 297 -0.23 19.47 11.55
C THR A 297 -1.07 18.31 11.01
N GLY A 298 -1.64 17.52 11.92
CA GLY A 298 -2.48 16.36 11.59
C GLY A 298 -1.71 15.07 11.29
N GLU A 299 -0.37 15.11 11.26
CA GLU A 299 0.45 13.94 11.02
C GLU A 299 1.04 13.39 12.33
N HIS A 300 1.06 12.06 12.44
CA HIS A 300 1.71 11.35 13.55
C HIS A 300 2.23 10.00 13.07
N GLY A 301 3.36 9.57 13.61
CA GLY A 301 3.98 8.31 13.19
C GLY A 301 5.20 7.97 13.99
N VAL A 302 5.94 6.96 13.56
CA VAL A 302 7.16 6.49 14.19
C VAL A 302 8.34 6.72 13.26
N VAL A 303 9.42 7.29 13.79
CA VAL A 303 10.68 7.47 13.05
C VAL A 303 11.32 6.10 12.84
N ILE A 304 11.47 5.69 11.59
CA ILE A 304 12.02 4.37 11.23
C ILE A 304 13.47 4.43 10.76
N ARG A 305 13.88 5.57 10.20
CA ARG A 305 15.22 5.75 9.65
C ARG A 305 15.58 7.23 9.59
N VAL A 306 16.84 7.51 9.79
CA VAL A 306 17.42 8.85 9.61
C VAL A 306 18.69 8.70 8.79
N ASP A 307 18.77 9.42 7.67
CA ASP A 307 19.96 9.49 6.83
C ASP A 307 20.59 10.87 6.99
N THR A 308 21.82 10.92 7.44
CA THR A 308 22.58 12.15 7.57
C THR A 308 23.71 12.16 6.55
N LEU A 309 23.79 13.22 5.76
CA LEU A 309 24.84 13.44 4.78
C LEU A 309 25.56 14.74 5.12
N SER A 310 26.84 14.69 5.41
CA SER A 310 27.67 15.83 5.70
C SER A 310 28.69 16.06 4.59
N LYS A 311 29.10 17.31 4.40
CA LYS A 311 30.18 17.64 3.46
C LYS A 311 31.53 17.06 3.90
N GLU A 312 31.67 16.73 5.18
CA GLU A 312 32.88 16.14 5.75
C GLU A 312 32.99 14.65 5.46
N ASP A 313 31.88 13.99 5.07
CA ASP A 313 31.88 12.58 4.73
C ASP A 313 32.57 12.36 3.37
N SER A 314 33.63 11.59 3.36
CA SER A 314 34.41 11.27 2.14
C SER A 314 33.55 10.47 1.16
N GLY A 315 33.32 11.05 -0.04
CA GLY A 315 32.61 10.39 -1.14
C GLY A 315 31.18 10.86 -1.41
N VAL A 316 30.66 11.85 -0.66
CA VAL A 316 29.33 12.41 -0.88
C VAL A 316 29.44 13.78 -1.56
N GLU A 317 28.95 13.89 -2.80
CA GLU A 317 28.79 15.17 -3.49
C GLU A 317 27.45 15.81 -3.11
N LEU A 318 27.50 16.78 -2.18
CA LEU A 318 26.36 17.63 -1.88
C LEU A 318 26.28 18.79 -2.89
N ARG A 319 25.07 19.32 -3.10
CA ARG A 319 24.86 20.50 -3.95
C ARG A 319 25.69 21.68 -3.44
N PRO A 320 26.19 22.57 -4.33
CA PRO A 320 26.96 23.75 -3.92
C PRO A 320 26.20 24.57 -2.85
N GLY A 321 26.91 24.94 -1.78
CA GLY A 321 26.33 25.71 -0.66
C GLY A 321 25.60 24.90 0.40
N VAL A 322 25.41 23.59 0.24
CA VAL A 322 24.86 22.69 1.27
C VAL A 322 26.01 22.21 2.19
N LEU A 323 25.84 22.35 3.47
CA LEU A 323 26.78 21.90 4.51
C LEU A 323 26.40 20.50 5.01
N GLN A 324 25.12 20.35 5.35
CA GLN A 324 24.57 19.12 5.89
C GLN A 324 23.14 18.92 5.40
N LYS A 325 22.77 17.67 5.14
CA LYS A 325 21.43 17.25 4.76
C LYS A 325 21.00 16.13 5.68
N VAL A 326 19.81 16.24 6.25
CA VAL A 326 19.20 15.22 7.10
C VAL A 326 17.86 14.84 6.49
N ASP A 327 17.70 13.56 6.18
CA ASP A 327 16.47 12.95 5.68
C ASP A 327 15.87 12.08 6.79
N VAL A 328 14.71 12.46 7.32
CA VAL A 328 13.99 11.72 8.36
C VAL A 328 12.83 10.97 7.72
N TYR A 329 12.78 9.65 7.91
CA TYR A 329 11.71 8.79 7.41
C TYR A 329 10.78 8.41 8.54
N VAL A 330 9.51 8.77 8.40
CA VAL A 330 8.47 8.51 9.39
C VAL A 330 7.45 7.55 8.81
N ALA A 331 7.21 6.44 9.49
CA ALA A 331 6.15 5.50 9.16
C ALA A 331 4.84 5.95 9.79
N ILE A 332 3.85 6.20 8.95
CA ILE A 332 2.53 6.68 9.33
C ILE A 332 1.53 5.56 9.05
N LYS A 333 0.83 5.12 10.09
CA LYS A 333 -0.25 4.15 9.93
C LYS A 333 -1.52 4.86 9.48
N ARG A 334 -1.99 4.54 8.28
CA ARG A 334 -3.23 5.08 7.69
C ARG A 334 -4.37 4.09 7.90
N ARG A 335 -5.25 4.38 8.81
CA ARG A 335 -6.52 3.67 8.98
C ARG A 335 -7.49 4.04 7.86
N LEU A 336 -8.56 3.27 7.73
CA LEU A 336 -9.65 3.63 6.83
C LEU A 336 -10.47 4.76 7.44
N THR A 337 -10.64 5.86 6.68
CA THR A 337 -11.42 7.03 7.08
C THR A 337 -12.42 7.44 6.01
N VAL A 338 -13.42 8.25 6.41
CA VAL A 338 -14.33 8.88 5.46
C VAL A 338 -13.55 9.75 4.48
N GLY A 339 -13.88 9.65 3.19
CA GLY A 339 -13.17 10.32 2.10
C GLY A 339 -12.07 9.49 1.45
N ASP A 340 -11.69 8.35 2.02
CA ASP A 340 -10.75 7.43 1.39
C ASP A 340 -11.37 6.78 0.17
N LYS A 341 -10.55 6.48 -0.83
CA LYS A 341 -10.97 5.88 -2.09
C LYS A 341 -10.77 4.38 -2.08
N LEU A 342 -11.85 3.66 -2.33
CA LEU A 342 -11.85 2.21 -2.50
C LEU A 342 -12.18 1.83 -3.94
N ALA A 343 -11.74 0.66 -4.36
CA ALA A 343 -12.05 0.12 -5.67
C ALA A 343 -12.08 -1.41 -5.66
N GLY A 344 -12.90 -1.97 -6.54
CA GLY A 344 -12.76 -3.35 -6.99
C GLY A 344 -11.79 -3.44 -8.17
N ARG A 345 -11.76 -4.61 -8.84
CA ARG A 345 -10.90 -4.85 -10.01
C ARG A 345 -11.55 -4.48 -11.35
N HIS A 346 -12.84 -4.18 -11.36
CA HIS A 346 -13.69 -4.00 -12.56
C HIS A 346 -13.94 -2.53 -12.92
N GLY A 347 -13.04 -1.63 -12.52
CA GLY A 347 -13.24 -0.20 -12.77
C GLY A 347 -14.30 0.45 -11.87
N ASN A 348 -14.86 -0.28 -10.93
CA ASN A 348 -15.78 0.20 -9.90
C ASN A 348 -14.98 0.88 -8.78
N LYS A 349 -14.97 2.19 -8.78
CA LYS A 349 -14.31 3.03 -7.78
C LYS A 349 -15.35 3.83 -7.02
N GLY A 350 -15.08 4.08 -5.74
CA GLY A 350 -15.94 4.93 -4.94
C GLY A 350 -15.20 5.53 -3.76
N VAL A 351 -15.84 6.49 -3.13
CA VAL A 351 -15.33 7.20 -1.97
C VAL A 351 -16.14 6.79 -0.74
N VAL A 352 -15.48 6.52 0.36
CA VAL A 352 -16.16 6.23 1.63
C VAL A 352 -16.92 7.47 2.09
N SER A 353 -18.25 7.39 2.10
CA SER A 353 -19.13 8.46 2.55
C SER A 353 -19.38 8.43 4.05
N THR A 354 -19.55 7.23 4.58
CA THR A 354 -19.78 7.02 5.99
C THR A 354 -19.28 5.66 6.45
N ILE A 355 -18.90 5.58 7.72
CA ILE A 355 -18.57 4.35 8.41
C ILE A 355 -19.65 4.14 9.47
N LEU A 356 -20.49 3.13 9.27
CA LEU A 356 -21.59 2.83 10.18
C LEU A 356 -21.17 1.83 11.26
N PRO A 357 -21.68 1.94 12.48
CA PRO A 357 -21.56 0.91 13.50
C PRO A 357 -21.98 -0.46 12.97
N GLU A 358 -21.38 -1.53 13.47
CA GLU A 358 -21.65 -2.89 12.98
C GLU A 358 -23.12 -3.30 13.19
N GLU A 359 -23.71 -2.85 14.29
CA GLU A 359 -25.13 -3.06 14.66
C GLU A 359 -26.12 -2.35 13.73
N ASP A 360 -25.71 -1.23 13.13
CA ASP A 360 -26.58 -0.45 12.22
C ASP A 360 -26.48 -0.93 10.76
N MET A 361 -25.49 -1.81 10.48
CA MET A 361 -25.34 -2.39 9.15
C MET A 361 -26.44 -3.40 8.85
N PRO A 362 -26.93 -3.45 7.60
CA PRO A 362 -27.81 -4.52 7.17
C PRO A 362 -27.18 -5.91 7.41
N TYR A 363 -27.97 -6.87 7.82
CA TYR A 363 -27.51 -8.22 8.14
C TYR A 363 -28.34 -9.32 7.49
N LEU A 364 -27.73 -10.46 7.28
CA LEU A 364 -28.32 -11.65 6.71
C LEU A 364 -29.17 -12.42 7.73
N SER A 365 -29.95 -13.41 7.25
CA SER A 365 -30.80 -14.25 8.11
C SER A 365 -30.02 -15.06 9.15
N ASP A 366 -28.72 -15.26 8.95
CA ASP A 366 -27.83 -15.91 9.92
C ASP A 366 -27.22 -14.93 10.95
N GLY A 367 -27.60 -13.65 10.90
CA GLY A 367 -27.09 -12.59 11.76
C GLY A 367 -25.75 -11.99 11.30
N THR A 368 -25.18 -12.45 10.17
CA THR A 368 -23.91 -11.90 9.66
C THR A 368 -24.13 -10.51 9.07
N PRO A 369 -23.45 -9.45 9.59
CA PRO A 369 -23.57 -8.11 9.02
C PRO A 369 -22.81 -8.01 7.69
N VAL A 370 -23.27 -7.10 6.84
CA VAL A 370 -22.61 -6.76 5.58
C VAL A 370 -21.42 -5.83 5.86
N ASP A 371 -20.33 -6.03 5.16
CA ASP A 371 -19.12 -5.23 5.31
C ASP A 371 -19.18 -3.90 4.54
N VAL A 372 -19.73 -3.95 3.31
CA VAL A 372 -19.74 -2.83 2.37
C VAL A 372 -21.06 -2.79 1.63
N ILE A 373 -21.60 -1.59 1.43
CA ILE A 373 -22.82 -1.37 0.65
C ILE A 373 -22.46 -0.51 -0.57
N LEU A 374 -22.75 -1.04 -1.74
CA LEU A 374 -22.53 -0.37 -3.03
C LEU A 374 -23.87 -0.05 -3.69
N ASN A 375 -23.92 1.07 -4.42
CA ASN A 375 -25.10 1.47 -5.18
C ASN A 375 -25.24 0.60 -6.45
N PRO A 376 -26.34 -0.12 -6.63
CA PRO A 376 -26.57 -0.95 -7.81
C PRO A 376 -26.67 -0.14 -9.11
N LEU A 377 -27.05 1.14 -9.05
CA LEU A 377 -27.12 2.03 -10.22
C LEU A 377 -25.76 2.28 -10.88
N GLY A 378 -24.65 2.02 -10.17
CA GLY A 378 -23.30 2.11 -10.70
C GLY A 378 -22.94 1.00 -11.70
N VAL A 379 -23.78 -0.03 -11.87
CA VAL A 379 -23.47 -1.18 -12.73
C VAL A 379 -24.04 -1.03 -14.15
N PRO A 380 -25.34 -0.77 -14.36
CA PRO A 380 -25.94 -0.82 -15.69
C PRO A 380 -25.31 0.13 -16.71
N SER A 381 -25.14 1.40 -16.32
CA SER A 381 -24.58 2.43 -17.21
C SER A 381 -23.10 2.23 -17.53
N ARG A 382 -22.38 1.47 -16.70
CA ARG A 382 -20.93 1.24 -16.84
C ARG A 382 -20.59 -0.09 -17.46
N MET A 383 -21.57 -0.99 -17.61
CA MET A 383 -21.45 -2.26 -18.31
C MET A 383 -20.28 -3.14 -17.82
N ASN A 384 -19.91 -3.04 -16.56
CA ASN A 384 -18.87 -3.86 -15.92
C ASN A 384 -19.49 -5.05 -15.20
N ILE A 385 -20.07 -5.97 -15.97
CA ILE A 385 -20.81 -7.12 -15.49
C ILE A 385 -19.91 -8.13 -14.76
N GLY A 386 -18.62 -8.17 -15.08
CA GLY A 386 -17.65 -9.04 -14.42
C GLY A 386 -17.65 -8.88 -12.90
N GLN A 387 -17.95 -7.69 -12.36
CA GLN A 387 -18.06 -7.48 -10.90
C GLN A 387 -19.21 -8.27 -10.28
N LEU A 388 -20.35 -8.44 -10.97
CA LEU A 388 -21.46 -9.25 -10.48
C LEU A 388 -21.11 -10.73 -10.50
N MET A 389 -20.43 -11.18 -11.55
CA MET A 389 -19.96 -12.57 -11.66
C MET A 389 -18.93 -12.87 -10.57
N GLU A 390 -17.99 -11.96 -10.31
CA GLU A 390 -17.05 -12.06 -9.18
C GLU A 390 -17.78 -12.13 -7.84
N LEU A 391 -18.78 -11.26 -7.64
CA LEU A 391 -19.57 -11.19 -6.40
C LEU A 391 -20.25 -12.51 -6.09
N HIS A 392 -20.96 -13.07 -7.07
CA HIS A 392 -21.70 -14.33 -6.92
C HIS A 392 -20.76 -15.53 -6.73
N LEU A 393 -19.72 -15.64 -7.54
CA LEU A 393 -18.75 -16.73 -7.43
C LEU A 393 -17.95 -16.62 -6.11
N GLY A 394 -17.65 -15.38 -5.68
CA GLY A 394 -17.05 -15.11 -4.38
C GLY A 394 -17.93 -15.53 -3.20
N TRP A 395 -19.27 -15.39 -3.35
CA TRP A 395 -20.23 -15.85 -2.37
C TRP A 395 -20.23 -17.37 -2.25
N ALA A 396 -20.32 -18.08 -3.37
CA ALA A 396 -20.18 -19.54 -3.41
C ALA A 396 -18.84 -20.01 -2.83
N SER A 397 -17.74 -19.33 -3.17
CA SER A 397 -16.40 -19.62 -2.66
C SER A 397 -16.24 -19.40 -1.15
N LYS A 398 -16.99 -18.45 -0.56
CA LYS A 398 -17.00 -18.25 0.90
C LYS A 398 -17.64 -19.43 1.61
N HIS A 399 -18.77 -19.93 1.10
CA HIS A 399 -19.53 -21.04 1.70
C HIS A 399 -18.86 -22.40 1.49
N SER A 400 -18.30 -22.65 0.29
CA SER A 400 -17.55 -23.88 0.01
C SER A 400 -16.20 -23.96 0.71
N GLY A 401 -15.66 -22.83 1.19
CA GLY A 401 -14.30 -22.74 1.73
C GLY A 401 -13.19 -22.82 0.66
N LYS A 402 -13.52 -22.99 -0.61
CA LYS A 402 -12.58 -23.12 -1.73
C LYS A 402 -12.46 -21.80 -2.49
N ARG A 403 -11.30 -21.57 -3.09
CA ARG A 403 -11.08 -20.44 -3.99
C ARG A 403 -11.38 -20.82 -5.44
N ALA A 404 -11.91 -19.89 -6.21
CA ALA A 404 -12.28 -20.10 -7.61
C ALA A 404 -11.24 -19.47 -8.54
N LYS A 405 -10.69 -20.29 -9.45
CA LYS A 405 -9.78 -19.83 -10.51
C LYS A 405 -10.55 -19.54 -11.78
N VAL A 406 -10.44 -18.31 -12.28
CA VAL A 406 -11.13 -17.79 -13.46
C VAL A 406 -10.08 -17.14 -14.37
N PRO A 407 -9.42 -17.92 -15.25
CA PRO A 407 -8.47 -17.37 -16.21
C PRO A 407 -9.16 -16.40 -17.18
N VAL A 408 -8.46 -15.36 -17.60
CA VAL A 408 -8.97 -14.38 -18.57
C VAL A 408 -9.26 -15.08 -19.90
N PHE A 409 -10.40 -14.76 -20.55
CA PHE A 409 -10.92 -15.37 -21.78
C PHE A 409 -11.21 -16.88 -21.72
N ASN A 410 -11.05 -17.49 -20.57
CA ASN A 410 -11.36 -18.90 -20.32
C ASN A 410 -12.03 -19.06 -18.94
N GLY A 411 -12.94 -18.14 -18.66
CA GLY A 411 -13.74 -18.13 -17.42
C GLY A 411 -14.90 -19.13 -17.45
N CYS A 412 -15.68 -19.14 -16.37
CA CYS A 412 -16.90 -19.91 -16.28
C CYS A 412 -18.12 -19.11 -16.76
N SER A 413 -19.13 -19.81 -17.30
CA SER A 413 -20.39 -19.20 -17.69
C SER A 413 -21.23 -18.79 -16.46
N MET A 414 -22.22 -17.93 -16.67
CA MET A 414 -23.16 -17.54 -15.61
C MET A 414 -23.93 -18.72 -15.07
N GLU A 415 -24.30 -19.69 -15.95
CA GLU A 415 -24.98 -20.94 -15.57
C GLU A 415 -24.13 -21.76 -14.60
N THR A 416 -22.82 -21.88 -14.86
CA THR A 416 -21.89 -22.57 -13.96
C THR A 416 -21.83 -21.90 -12.59
N ILE A 417 -21.85 -20.56 -12.54
CA ILE A 417 -21.86 -19.80 -11.27
C ILE A 417 -23.18 -20.07 -10.52
N GLN A 418 -24.31 -20.07 -11.22
CA GLN A 418 -25.62 -20.37 -10.64
C GLN A 418 -25.69 -21.77 -10.06
N ASP A 419 -25.18 -22.76 -10.79
CA ASP A 419 -25.11 -24.15 -10.33
C ASP A 419 -24.20 -24.28 -9.09
N GLU A 420 -23.09 -23.51 -9.04
CA GLU A 420 -22.19 -23.51 -7.90
C GLU A 420 -22.82 -22.83 -6.66
N LEU A 421 -23.64 -21.79 -6.86
CA LEU A 421 -24.44 -21.21 -5.78
C LEU A 421 -25.40 -22.26 -5.18
N GLU A 422 -26.16 -22.96 -6.05
CA GLU A 422 -27.12 -23.96 -5.64
C GLU A 422 -26.48 -25.16 -4.92
N ARG A 423 -25.31 -25.64 -5.40
CA ARG A 423 -24.52 -26.69 -4.73
C ARG A 423 -24.11 -26.32 -3.32
N ASN A 424 -23.92 -25.04 -3.04
CA ASN A 424 -23.55 -24.54 -1.72
C ASN A 424 -24.76 -24.09 -0.88
N GLY A 425 -25.97 -24.45 -1.27
CA GLY A 425 -27.20 -24.16 -0.52
C GLY A 425 -27.65 -22.70 -0.63
N LEU A 426 -27.14 -21.97 -1.62
CA LEU A 426 -27.49 -20.59 -1.90
C LEU A 426 -28.54 -20.52 -3.03
N ARG A 427 -29.25 -19.39 -3.08
CA ARG A 427 -30.22 -19.18 -4.16
C ARG A 427 -29.51 -18.99 -5.49
N ARG A 428 -30.05 -19.57 -6.53
CA ARG A 428 -29.51 -19.51 -7.89
C ARG A 428 -29.45 -18.09 -8.46
N ASP A 429 -30.34 -17.20 -8.02
CA ASP A 429 -30.34 -15.78 -8.40
C ASP A 429 -29.33 -14.91 -7.64
N GLY A 430 -28.60 -15.47 -6.68
CA GLY A 430 -27.61 -14.78 -5.86
C GLY A 430 -28.17 -13.75 -4.88
N LYS A 431 -29.49 -13.71 -4.72
CA LYS A 431 -30.15 -12.83 -3.76
C LYS A 431 -30.25 -13.47 -2.39
N SER A 432 -30.22 -12.63 -1.36
CA SER A 432 -30.36 -13.03 0.04
C SER A 432 -31.42 -12.19 0.72
N ILE A 433 -32.06 -12.77 1.73
CA ILE A 433 -32.93 -12.03 2.64
C ILE A 433 -32.04 -11.20 3.55
N VAL A 434 -32.30 -9.90 3.60
CA VAL A 434 -31.53 -8.94 4.40
C VAL A 434 -32.46 -8.19 5.33
N TYR A 435 -32.01 -7.90 6.53
CA TYR A 435 -32.68 -7.14 7.56
C TYR A 435 -31.97 -5.81 7.77
N ASP A 436 -32.73 -4.77 8.04
CA ASP A 436 -32.17 -3.45 8.40
C ASP A 436 -31.60 -3.52 9.84
N GLY A 437 -30.31 -3.16 10.00
CA GLY A 437 -29.62 -3.20 11.29
C GLY A 437 -30.25 -2.28 12.34
N ARG A 438 -30.81 -1.15 11.93
CA ARG A 438 -31.39 -0.15 12.85
C ARG A 438 -32.77 -0.52 13.34
N THR A 439 -33.59 -1.11 12.48
CA THR A 439 -34.99 -1.40 12.81
C THR A 439 -35.26 -2.87 13.09
N GLY A 440 -34.36 -3.76 12.64
CA GLY A 440 -34.54 -5.19 12.67
C GLY A 440 -35.60 -5.70 11.68
N ALA A 441 -36.18 -4.81 10.86
CA ALA A 441 -37.21 -5.18 9.89
C ALA A 441 -36.58 -5.85 8.66
N ARG A 442 -37.26 -6.87 8.13
CA ARG A 442 -36.88 -7.43 6.83
C ARG A 442 -37.08 -6.39 5.73
N LEU A 443 -36.12 -6.26 4.82
CA LEU A 443 -36.26 -5.44 3.62
C LEU A 443 -37.36 -6.02 2.71
N GLU A 444 -38.11 -5.15 2.03
CA GLU A 444 -39.20 -5.55 1.13
C GLU A 444 -38.69 -6.43 -0.03
N ASN A 445 -37.54 -6.06 -0.57
CA ASN A 445 -36.90 -6.78 -1.68
C ASN A 445 -35.67 -7.56 -1.21
N ASP A 446 -35.49 -8.74 -1.77
CA ASP A 446 -34.28 -9.53 -1.57
C ASP A 446 -33.11 -8.84 -2.27
N VAL A 447 -31.96 -8.80 -1.61
CA VAL A 447 -30.78 -8.04 -2.00
C VAL A 447 -29.71 -8.98 -2.56
N VAL A 448 -29.01 -8.55 -3.59
CA VAL A 448 -27.82 -9.27 -4.10
C VAL A 448 -26.69 -9.07 -3.11
N VAL A 449 -26.23 -10.16 -2.50
CA VAL A 449 -25.13 -10.19 -1.54
C VAL A 449 -24.08 -11.18 -2.00
N GLY A 450 -22.82 -10.83 -1.84
CA GLY A 450 -21.73 -11.72 -2.19
C GLY A 450 -20.40 -11.29 -1.61
N VAL A 451 -19.33 -11.86 -2.13
CA VAL A 451 -17.95 -11.49 -1.72
C VAL A 451 -17.19 -10.98 -2.92
N MET A 452 -16.58 -9.80 -2.72
CA MET A 452 -15.73 -9.14 -3.72
C MET A 452 -14.39 -8.79 -3.11
N SER A 453 -13.35 -8.80 -3.93
CA SER A 453 -12.03 -8.28 -3.53
C SER A 453 -12.03 -6.76 -3.66
N ILE A 454 -11.91 -6.06 -2.54
CA ILE A 454 -11.86 -4.59 -2.48
C ILE A 454 -10.49 -4.16 -2.03
N MET A 455 -9.91 -3.18 -2.75
CA MET A 455 -8.62 -2.60 -2.48
C MET A 455 -8.74 -1.12 -2.09
N LYS A 456 -7.85 -0.68 -1.22
CA LYS A 456 -7.66 0.74 -0.86
C LYS A 456 -6.71 1.38 -1.85
N LEU A 457 -7.08 2.53 -2.40
CA LEU A 457 -6.25 3.28 -3.32
C LEU A 457 -5.39 4.32 -2.58
N ASN A 458 -4.26 4.70 -3.19
CA ASN A 458 -3.33 5.70 -2.62
C ASN A 458 -3.84 7.14 -2.77
N HIS A 459 -5.16 7.33 -2.62
CA HIS A 459 -5.85 8.61 -2.54
C HIS A 459 -6.54 8.72 -1.19
N LEU A 460 -5.74 8.95 -0.15
CA LEU A 460 -6.18 9.00 1.24
C LEU A 460 -6.58 10.42 1.62
N ALA A 461 -7.71 10.57 2.30
CA ALA A 461 -8.24 11.86 2.70
C ALA A 461 -7.29 12.58 3.68
N GLU A 462 -6.80 11.88 4.69
CA GLU A 462 -5.87 12.44 5.68
C GLU A 462 -4.57 12.94 5.05
N ALA A 463 -4.00 12.22 4.09
CA ALA A 463 -2.77 12.61 3.42
C ALA A 463 -2.92 13.87 2.54
N LYS A 464 -4.15 14.28 2.22
CA LYS A 464 -4.46 15.45 1.40
C LYS A 464 -4.90 16.66 2.22
N VAL A 465 -5.17 16.49 3.50
CA VAL A 465 -5.51 17.61 4.40
C VAL A 465 -4.28 18.48 4.60
N HIS A 466 -4.42 19.77 4.32
CA HIS A 466 -3.38 20.75 4.55
C HIS A 466 -3.97 21.95 5.28
N ALA A 467 -3.33 22.36 6.37
CA ALA A 467 -3.71 23.52 7.14
C ALA A 467 -2.59 24.55 7.21
N ARG A 468 -2.94 25.83 7.13
CA ARG A 468 -2.00 26.95 7.25
C ARG A 468 -2.58 27.99 8.21
N SER A 469 -1.81 28.40 9.20
CA SER A 469 -2.26 29.36 10.21
C SER A 469 -1.97 30.81 9.81
N ILE A 470 -0.81 31.06 9.15
CA ILE A 470 -0.35 32.40 8.73
C ILE A 470 0.00 32.35 7.26
N GLY A 471 -0.56 33.24 6.52
CA GLY A 471 -0.35 33.36 5.06
C GLY A 471 0.92 34.07 4.66
#